data_452ddea83d070cee4e4abedde084247a
#
_entry.id   452ddea83d070cee4e4abedde084247a
#
_cell.length_a   1.000
_cell.length_b   1.000
_cell.length_c   1.000
_cell.angle_alpha   90.00
_cell.angle_beta   90.00
_cell.angle_gamma   90.00
#
_symmetry.space_group_name_H-M   'P 1'
#
loop_
_entity.id
_entity.type
_entity.pdbx_description
1 polymer ?
#
loop_
_entity_poly.entity_id
_entity_poly.type
_entity_poly.pdbx_seq_one_letter_code
_entity_poly.pdbx_strand_id
1 'polypeptide(L)'
;MKLSLVVPCYNEAENVRPFQDAVINAFDGCGYDYEIIFVNDGSKDATLHNLKKIHAEQRCPVKVVSFSRNFGKESGLYAGLEQASGEYVSLIDADLQQRPEIVLDMVKILDEKPEYDVVAAYQDRRGEGKVLSFFKKSFYSIINKLSHVTLQPDASDFRTFRRSVRDSLLQVGEFHRFSKGIFAWVGYDTCFIPYTACERNAGTTKWNFWKLFNYAIDGIIGFSTAPLRFSTVVGAITAVIAALYLLVVIIEKVFWGIDVPGLATVIVLILFFGSMQLFGLGIIGEYVGRTFEQSKDRPIYIAKEILTYEENE
;
A
#
# COMPACT_ATOMS: atom_id res chain seq x y z
N MET A 1 -29.53 1.12 6.30
CA MET A 1 -28.13 0.69 6.45
C MET A 1 -27.32 1.28 5.31
N LYS A 2 -26.37 2.15 5.58
CA LYS A 2 -25.67 2.95 4.55
C LYS A 2 -24.32 2.34 4.20
N LEU A 3 -23.99 2.30 2.91
CA LEU A 3 -22.72 1.84 2.38
C LEU A 3 -21.98 3.01 1.74
N SER A 4 -20.70 3.21 2.08
CA SER A 4 -19.84 4.22 1.46
C SER A 4 -18.85 3.57 0.48
N LEU A 5 -18.90 3.97 -0.79
CA LEU A 5 -17.95 3.54 -1.83
C LEU A 5 -16.85 4.59 -1.97
N VAL A 6 -15.63 4.27 -1.55
CA VAL A 6 -14.45 5.15 -1.69
C VAL A 6 -13.74 4.84 -3.00
N VAL A 7 -13.66 5.84 -3.86
CA VAL A 7 -13.16 5.71 -5.24
C VAL A 7 -12.04 6.71 -5.50
N PRO A 8 -10.77 6.32 -5.34
CA PRO A 8 -9.64 7.18 -5.68
C PRO A 8 -9.51 7.33 -7.20
N CYS A 9 -9.31 8.58 -7.66
CA CYS A 9 -9.25 8.93 -9.08
C CYS A 9 -8.00 9.79 -9.37
N TYR A 10 -7.20 9.38 -10.35
CA TYR A 10 -6.10 10.17 -10.90
C TYR A 10 -5.98 10.01 -12.41
N ASN A 11 -6.39 11.04 -13.15
CA ASN A 11 -6.52 11.00 -14.62
C ASN A 11 -7.42 9.84 -15.07
N GLU A 12 -8.68 9.87 -14.61
CA GLU A 12 -9.72 8.87 -14.86
C GLU A 12 -10.95 9.51 -15.52
N ALA A 13 -10.74 10.56 -16.36
CA ALA A 13 -11.81 11.34 -16.98
C ALA A 13 -12.81 10.48 -17.77
N GLU A 14 -12.34 9.38 -18.41
CA GLU A 14 -13.15 8.47 -19.22
C GLU A 14 -13.90 7.43 -18.38
N ASN A 15 -13.44 7.18 -17.11
CA ASN A 15 -13.93 6.10 -16.28
C ASN A 15 -14.97 6.55 -15.25
N VAL A 16 -14.91 7.79 -14.75
CA VAL A 16 -15.76 8.23 -13.62
C VAL A 16 -17.25 8.17 -13.91
N ARG A 17 -17.68 8.49 -15.15
CA ARG A 17 -19.09 8.40 -15.52
C ARG A 17 -19.54 6.96 -15.71
N PRO A 18 -18.85 6.11 -16.52
CA PRO A 18 -19.17 4.69 -16.61
C PRO A 18 -19.20 3.99 -15.25
N PHE A 19 -18.29 4.37 -14.34
CA PHE A 19 -18.28 3.83 -12.98
C PHE A 19 -19.55 4.20 -12.21
N GLN A 20 -19.98 5.48 -12.24
CA GLN A 20 -21.23 5.89 -11.59
C GLN A 20 -22.42 5.12 -12.15
N ASP A 21 -22.51 4.98 -13.48
CA ASP A 21 -23.60 4.26 -14.15
C ASP A 21 -23.61 2.78 -13.74
N ALA A 22 -22.44 2.14 -13.66
CA ALA A 22 -22.32 0.76 -13.21
C ALA A 22 -22.75 0.59 -11.75
N VAL A 23 -22.39 1.52 -10.87
CA VAL A 23 -22.82 1.50 -9.46
C VAL A 23 -24.35 1.67 -9.37
N ILE A 24 -24.93 2.65 -10.06
CA ILE A 24 -26.39 2.88 -10.04
C ILE A 24 -27.11 1.60 -10.50
N ASN A 25 -26.66 0.99 -11.59
CA ASN A 25 -27.27 -0.23 -12.13
C ASN A 25 -27.13 -1.44 -11.18
N ALA A 26 -25.95 -1.60 -10.57
CA ALA A 26 -25.69 -2.71 -9.67
C ALA A 26 -26.47 -2.60 -8.36
N PHE A 27 -26.72 -1.38 -7.89
CA PHE A 27 -27.36 -1.11 -6.60
C PHE A 27 -28.86 -0.82 -6.73
N ASP A 28 -29.40 -0.81 -7.94
CA ASP A 28 -30.84 -0.67 -8.15
C ASP A 28 -31.60 -1.81 -7.47
N GLY A 29 -32.55 -1.46 -6.57
CA GLY A 29 -33.34 -2.43 -5.83
C GLY A 29 -32.59 -3.29 -4.82
N CYS A 30 -31.32 -3.02 -4.50
CA CYS A 30 -30.51 -3.83 -3.58
C CYS A 30 -30.93 -3.73 -2.09
N GLY A 31 -31.75 -2.72 -1.73
CA GLY A 31 -32.22 -2.49 -0.36
C GLY A 31 -31.19 -1.80 0.56
N TYR A 32 -30.04 -1.39 0.04
CA TYR A 32 -29.06 -0.62 0.78
C TYR A 32 -29.02 0.84 0.31
N ASP A 33 -29.06 1.77 1.27
CA ASP A 33 -28.69 3.15 0.98
C ASP A 33 -27.17 3.23 0.77
N TYR A 34 -26.73 3.98 -0.24
CA TYR A 34 -25.32 4.10 -0.53
C TYR A 34 -24.90 5.53 -0.88
N GLU A 35 -23.62 5.80 -0.75
CA GLU A 35 -22.97 7.02 -1.25
C GLU A 35 -21.70 6.68 -2.00
N ILE A 36 -21.34 7.48 -2.99
CA ILE A 36 -20.09 7.39 -3.71
C ILE A 36 -19.19 8.56 -3.29
N ILE A 37 -17.97 8.27 -2.90
CA ILE A 37 -16.98 9.27 -2.48
C ILE A 37 -15.83 9.21 -3.47
N PHE A 38 -15.86 10.09 -4.47
CA PHE A 38 -14.78 10.24 -5.41
C PHE A 38 -13.68 11.13 -4.82
N VAL A 39 -12.44 10.64 -4.84
CA VAL A 39 -11.29 11.40 -4.40
C VAL A 39 -10.39 11.69 -5.59
N ASN A 40 -10.41 12.94 -6.06
CA ASN A 40 -9.56 13.41 -7.16
C ASN A 40 -8.17 13.78 -6.63
N ASP A 41 -7.20 12.96 -6.89
CA ASP A 41 -5.80 13.13 -6.47
C ASP A 41 -5.03 14.09 -7.39
N GLY A 42 -5.53 15.33 -7.52
CA GLY A 42 -4.88 16.37 -8.30
C GLY A 42 -4.71 16.02 -9.79
N SER A 43 -5.73 15.46 -10.42
CA SER A 43 -5.74 15.12 -11.84
C SER A 43 -5.44 16.33 -12.73
N LYS A 44 -4.80 16.07 -13.88
CA LYS A 44 -4.43 17.07 -14.88
C LYS A 44 -5.31 17.06 -16.11
N ASP A 45 -6.18 16.08 -16.24
CA ASP A 45 -7.16 15.90 -17.30
C ASP A 45 -8.55 16.42 -16.90
N ALA A 46 -9.58 16.04 -17.62
CA ALA A 46 -10.97 16.45 -17.38
C ALA A 46 -11.63 15.73 -16.18
N THR A 47 -10.92 14.92 -15.37
CA THR A 47 -11.49 14.14 -14.25
C THR A 47 -12.29 15.02 -13.30
N LEU A 48 -11.68 16.11 -12.77
CA LEU A 48 -12.38 16.99 -11.82
C LEU A 48 -13.62 17.64 -12.44
N HIS A 49 -13.54 18.05 -13.71
CA HIS A 49 -14.67 18.63 -14.43
C HIS A 49 -15.83 17.63 -14.53
N ASN A 50 -15.54 16.39 -14.88
CA ASN A 50 -16.54 15.33 -14.99
C ASN A 50 -17.14 14.97 -13.62
N LEU A 51 -16.33 14.93 -12.56
CA LEU A 51 -16.81 14.69 -11.18
C LEU A 51 -17.75 15.80 -10.70
N LYS A 52 -17.46 17.07 -11.01
CA LYS A 52 -18.37 18.20 -10.71
C LYS A 52 -19.71 18.08 -11.44
N LYS A 53 -19.71 17.63 -12.69
CA LYS A 53 -20.95 17.35 -13.43
C LYS A 53 -21.74 16.22 -12.78
N ILE A 54 -21.08 15.10 -12.44
CA ILE A 54 -21.65 13.95 -11.74
C ILE A 54 -22.32 14.40 -10.45
N HIS A 55 -21.62 15.21 -9.65
CA HIS A 55 -22.15 15.74 -8.40
C HIS A 55 -23.38 16.65 -8.62
N ALA A 56 -23.33 17.55 -9.60
CA ALA A 56 -24.41 18.49 -9.88
C ALA A 56 -25.69 17.80 -10.44
N GLU A 57 -25.56 16.65 -11.09
CA GLU A 57 -26.71 15.90 -11.62
C GLU A 57 -27.52 15.16 -10.55
N GLN A 58 -26.96 14.95 -9.35
CA GLN A 58 -27.63 14.34 -8.18
C GLN A 58 -28.38 13.03 -8.49
N ARG A 59 -27.88 12.20 -9.42
CA ARG A 59 -28.48 10.91 -9.76
C ARG A 59 -28.41 9.89 -8.63
N CYS A 60 -27.43 10.03 -7.76
CA CYS A 60 -27.23 9.31 -6.51
C CYS A 60 -26.42 10.17 -5.55
N PRO A 61 -26.37 9.88 -4.24
CA PRO A 61 -25.53 10.59 -3.30
C PRO A 61 -24.04 10.51 -3.66
N VAL A 62 -23.43 11.65 -4.01
CA VAL A 62 -22.01 11.74 -4.43
C VAL A 62 -21.30 12.82 -3.62
N LYS A 63 -20.18 12.44 -2.98
CA LYS A 63 -19.20 13.38 -2.44
C LYS A 63 -17.98 13.44 -3.36
N VAL A 64 -17.38 14.62 -3.49
CA VAL A 64 -16.15 14.81 -4.27
C VAL A 64 -15.12 15.52 -3.42
N VAL A 65 -13.98 14.87 -3.17
CA VAL A 65 -12.82 15.47 -2.52
C VAL A 65 -11.78 15.73 -3.60
N SER A 66 -11.36 16.98 -3.77
CA SER A 66 -10.32 17.32 -4.76
C SER A 66 -9.08 17.86 -4.07
N PHE A 67 -7.93 17.23 -4.31
CA PHE A 67 -6.65 17.65 -3.72
C PHE A 67 -6.03 18.84 -4.45
N SER A 68 -5.19 19.58 -3.72
CA SER A 68 -4.44 20.73 -4.27
C SER A 68 -3.36 20.30 -5.26
N ARG A 69 -2.83 19.09 -5.13
CA ARG A 69 -1.86 18.41 -6.03
C ARG A 69 -2.00 16.91 -5.92
N ASN A 70 -1.22 16.14 -6.68
CA ASN A 70 -1.13 14.71 -6.47
C ASN A 70 -0.39 14.39 -5.17
N PHE A 71 -1.05 13.64 -4.26
CA PHE A 71 -0.52 13.14 -3.00
C PHE A 71 -0.37 11.60 -2.99
N GLY A 72 -0.89 10.93 -4.02
CA GLY A 72 -0.82 9.49 -4.19
C GLY A 72 -2.10 8.74 -3.77
N LYS A 73 -2.25 7.50 -4.30
CA LYS A 73 -3.44 6.67 -4.08
C LYS A 73 -3.74 6.45 -2.59
N GLU A 74 -2.72 6.21 -1.78
CA GLU A 74 -2.86 5.96 -0.33
C GLU A 74 -3.50 7.15 0.39
N SER A 75 -3.09 8.38 0.03
CA SER A 75 -3.71 9.61 0.54
C SER A 75 -5.16 9.75 0.08
N GLY A 76 -5.44 9.33 -1.16
CA GLY A 76 -6.80 9.30 -1.71
C GLY A 76 -7.71 8.35 -0.95
N LEU A 77 -7.22 7.15 -0.63
CA LEU A 77 -7.95 6.20 0.21
C LEU A 77 -8.22 6.77 1.60
N TYR A 78 -7.22 7.36 2.23
CA TYR A 78 -7.36 7.97 3.56
C TYR A 78 -8.42 9.09 3.57
N ALA A 79 -8.36 10.01 2.62
CA ALA A 79 -9.34 11.10 2.50
C ALA A 79 -10.77 10.58 2.26
N GLY A 80 -10.91 9.53 1.45
CA GLY A 80 -12.19 8.88 1.23
C GLY A 80 -12.74 8.24 2.50
N LEU A 81 -11.89 7.60 3.31
CA LEU A 81 -12.27 7.04 4.61
C LEU A 81 -12.75 8.12 5.58
N GLU A 82 -12.12 9.30 5.62
CA GLU A 82 -12.57 10.42 6.47
C GLU A 82 -13.98 10.90 6.09
N GLN A 83 -14.32 10.89 4.81
CA GLN A 83 -15.63 11.33 4.30
C GLN A 83 -16.71 10.24 4.34
N ALA A 84 -16.33 8.98 4.59
CA ALA A 84 -17.25 7.85 4.60
C ALA A 84 -18.17 7.91 5.83
N SER A 85 -19.50 7.91 5.62
CA SER A 85 -20.50 7.95 6.68
C SER A 85 -21.24 6.62 6.89
N GLY A 86 -21.02 5.64 5.99
CA GLY A 86 -21.70 4.35 6.00
C GLY A 86 -21.34 3.45 7.18
N GLU A 87 -22.17 2.49 7.47
CA GLU A 87 -21.91 1.39 8.41
C GLU A 87 -20.92 0.38 7.80
N TYR A 88 -20.97 0.25 6.48
CA TYR A 88 -19.98 -0.44 5.68
C TYR A 88 -19.23 0.56 4.80
N VAL A 89 -17.95 0.31 4.60
CA VAL A 89 -17.10 1.09 3.71
C VAL A 89 -16.43 0.14 2.73
N SER A 90 -16.50 0.47 1.44
CA SER A 90 -15.85 -0.29 0.38
C SER A 90 -14.82 0.55 -0.35
N LEU A 91 -13.62 0.00 -0.57
CA LEU A 91 -12.58 0.57 -1.40
C LEU A 91 -12.66 -0.09 -2.78
N ILE A 92 -12.87 0.71 -3.84
CA ILE A 92 -13.01 0.22 -5.20
C ILE A 92 -12.36 1.19 -6.19
N ASP A 93 -11.65 0.67 -7.20
CA ASP A 93 -11.00 1.49 -8.23
C ASP A 93 -12.00 1.92 -9.32
N ALA A 94 -11.81 3.11 -9.89
CA ALA A 94 -12.71 3.71 -10.90
C ALA A 94 -12.67 3.03 -12.28
N ASP A 95 -11.68 2.16 -12.56
CA ASP A 95 -11.39 1.62 -13.90
C ASP A 95 -12.27 0.43 -14.34
N LEU A 96 -13.26 0.06 -13.50
CA LEU A 96 -14.22 -1.04 -13.73
C LEU A 96 -13.57 -2.44 -13.85
N GLN A 97 -12.30 -2.60 -13.51
CA GLN A 97 -11.71 -3.94 -13.37
C GLN A 97 -12.33 -4.73 -12.21
N GLN A 98 -12.87 -4.01 -11.23
CA GLN A 98 -13.60 -4.51 -10.07
C GLN A 98 -15.07 -4.17 -10.26
N ARG A 99 -15.92 -5.18 -10.38
CA ARG A 99 -17.36 -4.97 -10.61
C ARG A 99 -18.06 -4.54 -9.32
N PRO A 100 -18.91 -3.48 -9.36
CA PRO A 100 -19.64 -3.02 -8.19
C PRO A 100 -20.54 -4.07 -7.54
N GLU A 101 -21.06 -5.04 -8.29
CA GLU A 101 -21.90 -6.13 -7.77
C GLU A 101 -21.19 -6.97 -6.70
N ILE A 102 -19.86 -7.12 -6.83
CA ILE A 102 -19.06 -7.87 -5.85
C ILE A 102 -19.09 -7.20 -4.46
N VAL A 103 -19.27 -5.88 -4.41
CA VAL A 103 -19.42 -5.16 -3.14
C VAL A 103 -20.67 -5.63 -2.39
N LEU A 104 -21.77 -5.86 -3.11
CA LEU A 104 -22.99 -6.39 -2.50
C LEU A 104 -22.80 -7.80 -1.94
N ASP A 105 -22.04 -8.64 -2.64
CA ASP A 105 -21.69 -9.97 -2.14
C ASP A 105 -20.82 -9.89 -0.88
N MET A 106 -19.87 -8.92 -0.84
CA MET A 106 -19.05 -8.67 0.35
C MET A 106 -19.90 -8.20 1.55
N VAL A 107 -20.86 -7.30 1.32
CA VAL A 107 -21.77 -6.82 2.36
C VAL A 107 -22.62 -7.99 2.91
N LYS A 108 -23.17 -8.83 2.03
CA LYS A 108 -23.92 -10.03 2.46
C LYS A 108 -23.08 -10.96 3.34
N ILE A 109 -21.80 -11.17 2.98
CA ILE A 109 -20.90 -11.99 3.82
C ILE A 109 -20.74 -11.36 5.21
N LEU A 110 -20.59 -10.04 5.29
CA LEU A 110 -20.48 -9.34 6.59
C LEU A 110 -21.79 -9.42 7.40
N ASP A 111 -22.96 -9.39 6.74
CA ASP A 111 -24.27 -9.52 7.41
C ASP A 111 -24.49 -10.95 7.91
N GLU A 112 -24.18 -11.96 7.09
CA GLU A 112 -24.41 -13.37 7.40
C GLU A 112 -23.36 -13.95 8.38
N LYS A 113 -22.16 -13.38 8.41
CA LYS A 113 -21.02 -13.87 9.19
C LYS A 113 -20.45 -12.76 10.08
N PRO A 114 -21.07 -12.53 11.25
CA PRO A 114 -20.67 -11.46 12.16
C PRO A 114 -19.26 -11.62 12.76
N GLU A 115 -18.64 -12.80 12.63
CA GLU A 115 -17.26 -13.07 13.01
C GLU A 115 -16.23 -12.34 12.13
N TYR A 116 -16.62 -11.89 10.92
CA TYR A 116 -15.76 -11.14 10.04
C TYR A 116 -16.04 -9.63 10.10
N ASP A 117 -14.99 -8.85 10.13
CA ASP A 117 -15.03 -7.38 10.10
C ASP A 117 -14.67 -6.83 8.72
N VAL A 118 -13.93 -7.62 7.93
CA VAL A 118 -13.40 -7.26 6.61
C VAL A 118 -13.67 -8.40 5.63
N VAL A 119 -14.13 -8.06 4.44
CA VAL A 119 -14.10 -8.96 3.28
C VAL A 119 -13.16 -8.36 2.24
N ALA A 120 -12.09 -9.05 1.91
CA ALA A 120 -11.08 -8.62 0.97
C ALA A 120 -11.06 -9.50 -0.27
N ALA A 121 -11.01 -8.90 -1.45
CA ALA A 121 -10.92 -9.64 -2.70
C ALA A 121 -9.46 -9.90 -3.08
N TYR A 122 -9.19 -11.11 -3.59
CA TYR A 122 -7.93 -11.41 -4.25
C TYR A 122 -8.17 -11.81 -5.71
N GLN A 123 -7.24 -11.39 -6.59
CA GLN A 123 -7.38 -11.67 -8.00
C GLN A 123 -6.99 -13.13 -8.30
N ASP A 124 -7.95 -13.93 -8.82
CA ASP A 124 -7.65 -15.28 -9.33
C ASP A 124 -6.96 -15.17 -10.70
N ARG A 125 -5.64 -15.22 -10.67
CA ARG A 125 -4.79 -15.07 -11.87
C ARG A 125 -4.40 -16.43 -12.45
N ARG A 126 -5.38 -17.19 -12.94
CA ARG A 126 -5.09 -18.42 -13.68
C ARG A 126 -4.40 -18.06 -15.00
N GLY A 127 -3.11 -18.37 -15.12
CA GLY A 127 -2.33 -18.18 -16.36
C GLY A 127 -1.14 -17.23 -16.30
N GLU A 128 -0.76 -16.72 -15.12
CA GLU A 128 0.49 -15.94 -15.00
C GLU A 128 1.72 -16.78 -15.33
N GLY A 129 2.71 -16.17 -15.98
CA GLY A 129 3.98 -16.82 -16.32
C GLY A 129 4.71 -17.32 -15.08
N LYS A 130 5.26 -18.53 -15.12
CA LYS A 130 5.93 -19.23 -14.00
C LYS A 130 7.01 -18.36 -13.31
N VAL A 131 7.76 -17.56 -14.08
CA VAL A 131 8.83 -16.69 -13.57
C VAL A 131 8.26 -15.58 -12.69
N LEU A 132 7.22 -14.87 -13.15
CA LEU A 132 6.58 -13.80 -12.38
C LEU A 132 5.92 -14.35 -11.11
N SER A 133 5.26 -15.50 -11.20
CA SER A 133 4.68 -16.19 -10.05
C SER A 133 5.74 -16.58 -9.01
N PHE A 134 6.93 -17.05 -9.44
CA PHE A 134 8.04 -17.36 -8.54
C PHE A 134 8.55 -16.12 -7.81
N PHE A 135 8.77 -15.00 -8.51
CA PHE A 135 9.21 -13.75 -7.87
C PHE A 135 8.18 -13.21 -6.88
N LYS A 136 6.88 -13.26 -7.21
CA LYS A 136 5.82 -12.86 -6.29
C LYS A 136 5.79 -13.73 -5.03
N LYS A 137 5.80 -15.06 -5.20
CA LYS A 137 5.82 -16.01 -4.06
C LYS A 137 7.04 -15.78 -3.17
N SER A 138 8.22 -15.58 -3.76
CA SER A 138 9.44 -15.28 -3.03
C SER A 138 9.32 -13.95 -2.26
N PHE A 139 8.78 -12.93 -2.89
CA PHE A 139 8.52 -11.62 -2.25
C PHE A 139 7.60 -11.76 -1.04
N TYR A 140 6.42 -12.38 -1.20
CA TYR A 140 5.49 -12.56 -0.08
C TYR A 140 6.06 -13.47 1.01
N SER A 141 6.84 -14.50 0.64
CA SER A 141 7.52 -15.34 1.62
C SER A 141 8.55 -14.56 2.45
N ILE A 142 9.32 -13.68 1.80
CA ILE A 142 10.32 -12.84 2.46
C ILE A 142 9.64 -11.82 3.36
N ILE A 143 8.67 -11.06 2.84
CA ILE A 143 8.01 -10.01 3.62
C ILE A 143 7.27 -10.60 4.83
N ASN A 144 6.57 -11.73 4.67
CA ASN A 144 5.86 -12.39 5.76
C ASN A 144 6.79 -12.99 6.83
N LYS A 145 8.04 -13.31 6.47
CA LYS A 145 9.05 -13.75 7.45
C LYS A 145 9.73 -12.59 8.17
N LEU A 146 9.89 -11.47 7.49
CA LEU A 146 10.61 -10.29 8.01
C LEU A 146 9.69 -9.28 8.67
N SER A 147 8.43 -9.24 8.30
CA SER A 147 7.43 -8.31 8.82
C SER A 147 6.73 -8.87 10.05
N HIS A 148 6.24 -7.97 10.90
CA HIS A 148 5.38 -8.32 12.04
C HIS A 148 3.92 -8.57 11.63
N VAL A 149 3.59 -8.39 10.35
CA VAL A 149 2.24 -8.60 9.78
C VAL A 149 2.29 -9.65 8.68
N THR A 150 1.22 -10.44 8.56
CA THR A 150 1.08 -11.43 7.49
C THR A 150 0.27 -10.85 6.35
N LEU A 151 0.90 -10.66 5.20
CA LEU A 151 0.24 -10.19 3.99
C LEU A 151 -0.28 -11.38 3.19
N GLN A 152 -1.57 -11.35 2.84
CA GLN A 152 -2.15 -12.33 1.94
C GLN A 152 -1.64 -12.09 0.50
N PRO A 153 -1.05 -13.11 -0.15
CA PRO A 153 -0.67 -13.01 -1.55
C PRO A 153 -1.85 -12.62 -2.45
N ASP A 154 -1.57 -11.79 -3.46
CA ASP A 154 -2.54 -11.32 -4.45
C ASP A 154 -3.79 -10.59 -3.90
N ALA A 155 -3.83 -10.29 -2.58
CA ALA A 155 -4.87 -9.45 -2.01
C ALA A 155 -4.88 -8.07 -2.70
N SER A 156 -6.07 -7.68 -3.19
CA SER A 156 -6.32 -6.37 -3.79
C SER A 156 -6.59 -5.32 -2.70
N ASP A 157 -6.55 -4.04 -3.07
CA ASP A 157 -7.11 -2.97 -2.23
C ASP A 157 -8.65 -3.04 -2.21
N PHE A 158 -9.26 -3.80 -3.12
CA PHE A 158 -10.69 -4.01 -3.22
C PHE A 158 -11.19 -4.82 -2.01
N ARG A 159 -11.89 -4.13 -1.11
CA ARG A 159 -12.40 -4.70 0.14
C ARG A 159 -13.57 -3.91 0.69
N THR A 160 -14.43 -4.58 1.43
CA THR A 160 -15.53 -3.99 2.18
C THR A 160 -15.37 -4.34 3.66
N PHE A 161 -15.62 -3.38 4.53
CA PHE A 161 -15.41 -3.54 5.96
C PHE A 161 -16.37 -2.67 6.79
N ARG A 162 -16.50 -3.03 8.07
CA ARG A 162 -17.34 -2.33 9.03
C ARG A 162 -16.77 -0.95 9.38
N ARG A 163 -17.63 -0.05 9.87
CA ARG A 163 -17.22 1.28 10.35
C ARG A 163 -16.14 1.21 11.43
N SER A 164 -16.19 0.24 12.34
CA SER A 164 -15.17 0.05 13.38
C SER A 164 -13.77 -0.09 12.82
N VAL A 165 -13.64 -0.82 11.70
CA VAL A 165 -12.36 -0.96 10.98
C VAL A 165 -11.92 0.38 10.39
N ARG A 166 -12.84 1.12 9.74
CA ARG A 166 -12.57 2.47 9.23
C ARG A 166 -12.03 3.39 10.33
N ASP A 167 -12.70 3.40 11.49
CA ASP A 167 -12.32 4.26 12.60
C ASP A 167 -10.92 3.92 13.13
N SER A 168 -10.57 2.63 13.16
CA SER A 168 -9.21 2.20 13.52
C SER A 168 -8.16 2.57 12.47
N LEU A 169 -8.49 2.47 11.18
CA LEU A 169 -7.60 2.87 10.09
C LEU A 169 -7.30 4.37 10.08
N LEU A 170 -8.25 5.19 10.50
CA LEU A 170 -8.09 6.65 10.62
C LEU A 170 -7.21 7.05 11.81
N GLN A 171 -7.09 6.22 12.85
CA GLN A 171 -6.18 6.45 13.96
C GLN A 171 -4.71 6.21 13.56
N VAL A 172 -4.46 5.47 12.46
CA VAL A 172 -3.10 5.22 11.95
C VAL A 172 -2.69 6.38 11.05
N GLY A 173 -2.03 7.39 11.63
CA GLY A 173 -1.62 8.63 10.97
C GLY A 173 -0.23 8.54 10.31
N GLU A 174 0.14 7.41 9.72
CA GLU A 174 1.42 7.26 9.03
C GLU A 174 1.47 8.10 7.75
N PHE A 175 2.57 8.87 7.56
CA PHE A 175 2.78 9.66 6.35
C PHE A 175 3.05 8.76 5.13
N HIS A 176 3.90 7.73 5.30
CA HIS A 176 4.17 6.70 4.29
C HIS A 176 3.22 5.51 4.47
N ARG A 177 1.96 5.72 4.05
CA ARG A 177 0.92 4.70 4.17
C ARG A 177 1.17 3.54 3.20
N PHE A 178 0.90 2.34 3.68
CA PHE A 178 0.84 1.12 2.90
C PHE A 178 -0.41 0.35 3.33
N SER A 179 -1.54 0.62 2.68
CA SER A 179 -2.86 0.17 3.11
C SER A 179 -2.91 -1.34 3.38
N LYS A 180 -2.30 -2.18 2.52
CA LYS A 180 -2.29 -3.64 2.74
C LYS A 180 -1.64 -4.04 4.06
N GLY A 181 -0.55 -3.36 4.42
CA GLY A 181 0.13 -3.58 5.69
C GLY A 181 -0.66 -3.05 6.88
N ILE A 182 -1.27 -1.87 6.74
CA ILE A 182 -2.08 -1.26 7.80
C ILE A 182 -3.30 -2.13 8.10
N PHE A 183 -4.02 -2.64 7.09
CA PHE A 183 -5.12 -3.58 7.29
C PHE A 183 -4.71 -4.86 8.03
N ALA A 184 -3.54 -5.41 7.70
CA ALA A 184 -3.00 -6.56 8.42
C ALA A 184 -2.55 -6.21 9.85
N TRP A 185 -2.05 -4.99 10.06
CA TRP A 185 -1.56 -4.52 11.36
C TRP A 185 -2.68 -4.24 12.35
N VAL A 186 -3.80 -3.69 11.90
CA VAL A 186 -4.98 -3.47 12.78
C VAL A 186 -5.63 -4.77 13.24
N GLY A 187 -5.42 -5.89 12.52
CA GLY A 187 -5.67 -7.25 13.01
C GLY A 187 -7.12 -7.68 13.08
N TYR A 188 -8.02 -7.06 12.30
CA TYR A 188 -9.42 -7.46 12.21
C TYR A 188 -9.62 -8.76 11.41
N ASP A 189 -10.62 -9.55 11.78
CA ASP A 189 -10.91 -10.81 11.13
C ASP A 189 -11.36 -10.59 9.67
N THR A 190 -10.59 -11.17 8.74
CA THR A 190 -10.73 -10.93 7.31
C THR A 190 -11.12 -12.21 6.56
N CYS A 191 -12.26 -12.16 5.87
CA CYS A 191 -12.66 -13.16 4.89
C CYS A 191 -12.07 -12.82 3.52
N PHE A 192 -11.42 -13.78 2.85
CA PHE A 192 -10.86 -13.57 1.52
C PHE A 192 -11.71 -14.26 0.46
N ILE A 193 -12.14 -13.50 -0.56
CA ILE A 193 -12.93 -14.03 -1.68
C ILE A 193 -12.19 -13.87 -3.02
N PRO A 194 -12.26 -14.85 -3.93
CA PRO A 194 -11.68 -14.69 -5.24
C PRO A 194 -12.55 -13.80 -6.14
N TYR A 195 -11.90 -13.00 -6.99
CA TYR A 195 -12.60 -12.32 -8.09
C TYR A 195 -11.80 -12.41 -9.38
N THR A 196 -12.53 -12.37 -10.51
CA THR A 196 -11.93 -12.28 -11.84
C THR A 196 -12.01 -10.83 -12.28
N ALA A 197 -10.85 -10.20 -12.52
CA ALA A 197 -10.80 -8.84 -13.03
C ALA A 197 -11.36 -8.77 -14.45
N CYS A 198 -12.21 -7.78 -14.70
CA CYS A 198 -12.65 -7.44 -16.06
C CYS A 198 -11.54 -6.75 -16.84
N GLU A 199 -11.68 -6.71 -18.16
CA GLU A 199 -10.84 -5.84 -18.97
C GLU A 199 -11.05 -4.38 -18.53
N ARG A 200 -9.96 -3.61 -18.50
CA ARG A 200 -10.03 -2.20 -18.14
C ARG A 200 -10.84 -1.44 -19.18
N ASN A 201 -11.77 -0.59 -18.71
CA ASN A 201 -12.62 0.20 -19.61
C ASN A 201 -11.78 1.20 -20.44
N ALA A 202 -10.83 1.90 -19.81
CA ALA A 202 -9.90 2.83 -20.46
C ALA A 202 -8.60 2.98 -19.67
N GLY A 203 -7.54 3.45 -20.35
CA GLY A 203 -6.24 3.73 -19.75
C GLY A 203 -5.23 2.58 -19.90
N THR A 204 -3.98 2.85 -19.52
CA THR A 204 -2.86 1.90 -19.58
C THR A 204 -2.30 1.65 -18.19
N THR A 205 -1.71 0.47 -17.99
CA THR A 205 -1.00 0.15 -16.74
C THR A 205 0.11 1.16 -16.45
N LYS A 206 0.03 1.85 -15.33
CA LYS A 206 1.01 2.85 -14.85
C LYS A 206 2.17 2.21 -14.07
N TRP A 207 2.14 0.88 -13.87
CA TRP A 207 3.16 0.13 -13.13
C TRP A 207 4.33 -0.25 -14.02
N ASN A 208 5.55 0.04 -13.55
CA ASN A 208 6.80 -0.42 -14.12
C ASN A 208 7.62 -1.14 -13.05
N PHE A 209 8.71 -1.83 -13.46
CA PHE A 209 9.58 -2.59 -12.54
C PHE A 209 10.09 -1.75 -11.36
N TRP A 210 10.54 -0.51 -11.60
CA TRP A 210 11.06 0.36 -10.55
C TRP A 210 9.99 0.80 -9.54
N LYS A 211 8.76 1.06 -10.02
CA LYS A 211 7.65 1.38 -9.11
C LYS A 211 7.28 0.18 -8.25
N LEU A 212 7.25 -1.03 -8.82
CA LEU A 212 6.98 -2.24 -8.07
C LEU A 212 8.08 -2.52 -7.04
N PHE A 213 9.35 -2.31 -7.42
CA PHE A 213 10.49 -2.47 -6.53
C PHE A 213 10.45 -1.48 -5.36
N ASN A 214 10.20 -0.20 -5.62
CA ASN A 214 10.07 0.81 -4.56
C ASN A 214 8.89 0.50 -3.64
N TYR A 215 7.74 0.10 -4.19
CA TYR A 215 6.58 -0.31 -3.40
C TYR A 215 6.89 -1.51 -2.49
N ALA A 216 7.72 -2.45 -2.97
CA ALA A 216 8.18 -3.56 -2.16
C ALA A 216 9.10 -3.13 -1.02
N ILE A 217 10.03 -2.20 -1.29
CA ILE A 217 10.90 -1.59 -0.25
C ILE A 217 10.04 -0.85 0.77
N ASP A 218 9.07 -0.06 0.34
CA ASP A 218 8.16 0.67 1.22
C ASP A 218 7.43 -0.26 2.18
N GLY A 219 6.92 -1.39 1.66
CA GLY A 219 6.28 -2.42 2.47
C GLY A 219 7.21 -3.09 3.49
N ILE A 220 8.47 -3.38 3.10
CA ILE A 220 9.44 -4.00 4.02
C ILE A 220 9.86 -3.01 5.11
N ILE A 221 10.24 -1.80 4.74
CA ILE A 221 10.74 -0.79 5.69
C ILE A 221 9.64 -0.30 6.63
N GLY A 222 8.41 -0.14 6.13
CA GLY A 222 7.26 0.30 6.93
C GLY A 222 6.87 -0.69 8.04
N PHE A 223 7.03 -2.00 7.79
CA PHE A 223 6.53 -3.03 8.72
C PHE A 223 7.60 -3.98 9.25
N SER A 224 8.88 -3.69 9.06
CA SER A 224 9.98 -4.56 9.50
C SER A 224 11.22 -3.77 9.88
N THR A 225 11.88 -4.19 10.94
CA THR A 225 13.24 -3.72 11.31
C THR A 225 14.33 -4.72 10.87
N ALA A 226 13.95 -5.76 10.10
CA ALA A 226 14.87 -6.80 9.69
C ALA A 226 16.08 -6.29 8.86
N PRO A 227 15.96 -5.29 7.96
CA PRO A 227 17.12 -4.71 7.28
C PRO A 227 18.16 -4.12 8.24
N LEU A 228 17.72 -3.46 9.32
CA LEU A 228 18.63 -2.94 10.36
C LEU A 228 19.33 -4.08 11.11
N ARG A 229 18.56 -5.10 11.51
CA ARG A 229 19.13 -6.29 12.20
C ARG A 229 20.10 -7.05 11.30
N PHE A 230 19.81 -7.17 10.01
CA PHE A 230 20.72 -7.78 9.04
C PHE A 230 22.04 -7.03 8.99
N SER A 231 22.03 -5.71 8.89
CA SER A 231 23.23 -4.87 8.91
C SER A 231 24.04 -5.06 10.20
N THR A 232 23.38 -5.14 11.36
CA THR A 232 24.01 -5.38 12.66
C THR A 232 24.67 -6.76 12.72
N VAL A 233 23.98 -7.82 12.29
CA VAL A 233 24.51 -9.20 12.30
C VAL A 233 25.71 -9.34 11.38
N VAL A 234 25.61 -8.79 10.16
CA VAL A 234 26.72 -8.81 9.21
C VAL A 234 27.94 -8.03 9.76
N GLY A 235 27.70 -6.85 10.35
CA GLY A 235 28.75 -6.08 11.01
C GLY A 235 29.42 -6.84 12.15
N ALA A 236 28.66 -7.52 13.00
CA ALA A 236 29.19 -8.33 14.09
C ALA A 236 30.02 -9.52 13.59
N ILE A 237 29.54 -10.26 12.57
CA ILE A 237 30.29 -11.38 11.97
C ILE A 237 31.62 -10.89 11.39
N THR A 238 31.58 -9.79 10.62
CA THR A 238 32.80 -9.22 10.03
C THR A 238 33.79 -8.72 11.08
N ALA A 239 33.32 -8.13 12.18
CA ALA A 239 34.17 -7.72 13.29
C ALA A 239 34.87 -8.93 13.95
N VAL A 240 34.15 -10.04 14.14
CA VAL A 240 34.73 -11.28 14.68
C VAL A 240 35.79 -11.86 13.73
N ILE A 241 35.48 -11.93 12.43
CA ILE A 241 36.45 -12.42 11.41
C ILE A 241 37.69 -11.53 11.38
N ALA A 242 37.53 -10.21 11.40
CA ALA A 242 38.63 -9.28 11.41
C ALA A 242 39.52 -9.42 12.67
N ALA A 243 38.89 -9.62 13.85
CA ALA A 243 39.62 -9.85 15.11
C ALA A 243 40.41 -11.16 15.08
N LEU A 244 39.82 -12.25 14.55
CA LEU A 244 40.52 -13.53 14.39
C LEU A 244 41.69 -13.41 13.39
N TYR A 245 41.48 -12.73 12.27
CA TYR A 245 42.54 -12.51 11.29
C TYR A 245 43.68 -11.66 11.85
N LEU A 246 43.35 -10.60 12.60
CA LEU A 246 44.36 -9.78 13.31
C LEU A 246 45.19 -10.63 14.27
N LEU A 247 44.54 -11.54 15.02
CA LEU A 247 45.25 -12.45 15.95
C LEU A 247 46.25 -13.35 15.19
N VAL A 248 45.81 -13.91 14.05
CA VAL A 248 46.70 -14.75 13.18
C VAL A 248 47.91 -13.95 12.70
N VAL A 249 47.70 -12.73 12.18
CA VAL A 249 48.80 -11.86 11.72
C VAL A 249 49.78 -11.53 12.84
N ILE A 250 49.29 -11.25 14.05
CA ILE A 250 50.16 -11.00 15.23
C ILE A 250 51.01 -12.24 15.58
N ILE A 251 50.39 -13.41 15.59
CA ILE A 251 51.08 -14.69 15.92
C ILE A 251 52.14 -14.96 14.85
N GLU A 252 51.83 -14.84 13.56
CA GLU A 252 52.78 -15.05 12.47
C GLU A 252 53.98 -14.10 12.55
N LYS A 253 53.74 -12.83 12.86
CA LYS A 253 54.78 -11.83 13.00
C LYS A 253 55.69 -12.11 14.22
N VAL A 254 55.11 -12.48 15.38
CA VAL A 254 55.86 -12.68 16.62
C VAL A 254 56.68 -13.99 16.57
N PHE A 255 56.12 -15.08 16.06
CA PHE A 255 56.72 -16.41 16.14
C PHE A 255 57.57 -16.78 14.91
N TRP A 256 57.22 -16.26 13.69
CA TRP A 256 57.91 -16.62 12.45
C TRP A 256 58.56 -15.44 11.73
N GLY A 257 58.42 -14.22 12.23
CA GLY A 257 59.07 -13.05 11.64
C GLY A 257 58.65 -12.75 10.19
N ILE A 258 57.54 -13.30 9.71
CA ILE A 258 57.09 -13.18 8.31
C ILE A 258 56.62 -11.76 8.04
N ASP A 259 57.25 -11.12 7.02
CA ASP A 259 56.74 -9.85 6.50
C ASP A 259 55.63 -10.16 5.48
N VAL A 260 54.39 -9.80 5.86
CA VAL A 260 53.25 -10.01 4.99
C VAL A 260 53.26 -8.98 3.86
N PRO A 261 53.61 -9.36 2.61
CA PRO A 261 53.48 -8.47 1.46
C PRO A 261 52.00 -8.27 1.20
N GLY A 262 51.48 -7.04 1.32
CA GLY A 262 50.01 -6.96 1.32
C GLY A 262 49.38 -5.64 0.92
N LEU A 263 50.08 -4.73 0.23
CA LEU A 263 49.45 -3.46 -0.17
C LEU A 263 48.13 -3.66 -0.95
N ALA A 264 48.11 -4.59 -1.89
CA ALA A 264 46.91 -4.90 -2.66
C ALA A 264 45.81 -5.46 -1.80
N THR A 265 46.13 -6.36 -0.85
CA THR A 265 45.19 -6.94 0.10
C THR A 265 44.58 -5.87 1.01
N VAL A 266 45.41 -4.94 1.52
CA VAL A 266 44.96 -3.82 2.34
C VAL A 266 43.98 -2.92 1.59
N ILE A 267 44.30 -2.57 0.32
CA ILE A 267 43.41 -1.76 -0.52
C ILE A 267 42.05 -2.46 -0.72
N VAL A 268 42.06 -3.76 -1.07
CA VAL A 268 40.81 -4.53 -1.26
C VAL A 268 40.00 -4.59 0.02
N LEU A 269 40.61 -4.82 1.18
CA LEU A 269 39.92 -4.86 2.47
C LEU A 269 39.34 -3.49 2.84
N ILE A 270 40.05 -2.41 2.64
CA ILE A 270 39.55 -1.04 2.89
C ILE A 270 38.32 -0.75 2.00
N LEU A 271 38.42 -1.06 0.69
CA LEU A 271 37.29 -0.86 -0.24
C LEU A 271 36.11 -1.73 0.13
N PHE A 272 36.31 -2.99 0.50
CA PHE A 272 35.25 -3.91 0.92
C PHE A 272 34.54 -3.43 2.18
N PHE A 273 35.30 -3.14 3.24
CA PHE A 273 34.70 -2.67 4.51
C PHE A 273 34.10 -1.27 4.38
N GLY A 274 34.72 -0.38 3.61
CA GLY A 274 34.16 0.94 3.31
C GLY A 274 32.82 0.85 2.57
N SER A 275 32.73 -0.01 1.56
CA SER A 275 31.46 -0.25 0.84
C SER A 275 30.38 -0.82 1.75
N MET A 276 30.76 -1.74 2.63
CA MET A 276 29.83 -2.35 3.59
C MET A 276 29.32 -1.35 4.64
N GLN A 277 30.20 -0.44 5.10
CA GLN A 277 29.79 0.65 5.99
C GLN A 277 28.83 1.62 5.30
N LEU A 278 29.12 2.02 4.06
CA LEU A 278 28.24 2.88 3.27
C LEU A 278 26.88 2.24 3.02
N PHE A 279 26.84 0.93 2.77
CA PHE A 279 25.58 0.20 2.62
C PHE A 279 24.77 0.20 3.92
N GLY A 280 25.41 -0.07 5.06
CA GLY A 280 24.75 0.00 6.38
C GLY A 280 24.22 1.40 6.71
N LEU A 281 25.01 2.44 6.42
CA LEU A 281 24.60 3.84 6.58
C LEU A 281 23.43 4.19 5.65
N GLY A 282 23.41 3.65 4.43
CA GLY A 282 22.27 3.81 3.51
C GLY A 282 20.97 3.25 4.08
N ILE A 283 21.01 2.05 4.67
CA ILE A 283 19.83 1.47 5.35
C ILE A 283 19.37 2.37 6.50
N ILE A 284 20.29 2.80 7.38
CA ILE A 284 19.96 3.70 8.49
C ILE A 284 19.39 5.01 7.97
N GLY A 285 19.98 5.57 6.91
CA GLY A 285 19.52 6.81 6.28
C GLY A 285 18.07 6.72 5.79
N GLU A 286 17.65 5.58 5.24
CA GLU A 286 16.28 5.37 4.81
C GLU A 286 15.28 5.40 5.99
N TYR A 287 15.60 4.73 7.11
CA TYR A 287 14.75 4.77 8.31
C TYR A 287 14.73 6.16 8.95
N VAL A 288 15.87 6.83 9.05
CA VAL A 288 15.96 8.21 9.58
C VAL A 288 15.18 9.17 8.70
N GLY A 289 15.28 9.03 7.36
CA GLY A 289 14.53 9.84 6.41
C GLY A 289 13.03 9.75 6.61
N ARG A 290 12.49 8.52 6.77
CA ARG A 290 11.06 8.29 7.05
C ARG A 290 10.64 8.83 8.42
N THR A 291 11.46 8.62 9.44
CA THR A 291 11.22 9.20 10.77
C THR A 291 11.18 10.73 10.71
N PHE A 292 12.08 11.35 9.96
CA PHE A 292 12.11 12.78 9.75
C PHE A 292 10.87 13.29 9.00
N GLU A 293 10.38 12.58 7.98
CA GLU A 293 9.15 12.96 7.30
C GLU A 293 7.93 12.83 8.22
N GLN A 294 7.86 11.76 9.01
CA GLN A 294 6.80 11.58 10.00
C GLN A 294 6.84 12.66 11.09
N SER A 295 8.03 13.05 11.55
CA SER A 295 8.20 14.06 12.61
C SER A 295 7.79 15.48 12.20
N LYS A 296 7.61 15.74 10.91
CA LYS A 296 7.12 17.04 10.41
C LYS A 296 5.64 17.28 10.68
N ASP A 297 4.91 16.21 11.04
CA ASP A 297 3.46 16.24 11.31
C ASP A 297 2.65 16.94 10.19
N ARG A 298 3.08 16.74 8.95
CA ARG A 298 2.38 17.30 7.79
C ARG A 298 1.11 16.50 7.52
N PRO A 299 -0.01 17.17 7.14
CA PRO A 299 -1.22 16.45 6.79
C PRO A 299 -0.97 15.48 5.62
N ILE A 300 -1.60 14.32 5.66
CA ILE A 300 -1.49 13.27 4.65
C ILE A 300 -1.91 13.78 3.27
N TYR A 301 -2.86 14.72 3.23
CA TYR A 301 -3.31 15.40 2.02
C TYR A 301 -3.78 16.83 2.34
N ILE A 302 -3.96 17.65 1.30
CA ILE A 302 -4.59 18.97 1.40
C ILE A 302 -5.74 19.00 0.40
N ALA A 303 -6.97 19.04 0.90
CA ALA A 303 -8.15 19.25 0.07
C ALA A 303 -8.18 20.70 -0.42
N LYS A 304 -8.30 20.89 -1.73
CA LYS A 304 -8.58 22.17 -2.36
C LYS A 304 -10.07 22.48 -2.34
N GLU A 305 -10.89 21.47 -2.48
CA GLU A 305 -12.34 21.56 -2.59
C GLU A 305 -12.98 20.26 -2.11
N ILE A 306 -14.08 20.38 -1.38
CA ILE A 306 -14.91 19.24 -0.97
C ILE A 306 -16.36 19.60 -1.34
N LEU A 307 -16.99 18.76 -2.15
CA LEU A 307 -18.41 18.86 -2.53
C LEU A 307 -19.15 17.75 -1.79
N THR A 308 -20.16 18.12 -1.01
CA THR A 308 -21.04 17.20 -0.29
C THR A 308 -22.45 17.31 -0.83
N TYR A 309 -23.18 16.21 -0.83
CA TYR A 309 -24.62 16.25 -1.08
C TYR A 309 -25.36 16.67 0.22
N GLU A 310 -26.51 17.34 0.05
CA GLU A 310 -27.40 17.62 1.20
C GLU A 310 -28.12 16.31 1.57
N GLU A 311 -27.95 15.87 2.80
CA GLU A 311 -28.79 14.80 3.36
C GLU A 311 -30.17 15.44 3.57
N ASN A 312 -31.18 15.01 2.80
CA ASN A 312 -32.57 15.32 3.14
C ASN A 312 -32.88 14.64 4.47
N GLU A 313 -33.10 15.43 5.51
CA GLU A 313 -33.54 15.01 6.84
C GLU A 313 -34.90 14.29 6.78
#